data_2f2d074f9027a3e0167141a1ec133e38
#
_entry.id   2f2d074f9027a3e0167141a1ec133e38
#
_cell.length_a   1.000
_cell.length_b   1.000
_cell.length_c   1.000
_cell.angle_alpha   90.00
_cell.angle_beta   90.00
_cell.angle_gamma   90.00
#
_symmetry.space_group_name_H-M   'P 1'
#
loop_
_entity.id
_entity.type
_entity.pdbx_description
1 polymer ?
#
loop_
_entity_poly.entity_id
_entity_poly.type
_entity_poly.pdbx_seq_one_letter_code
_entity_poly.pdbx_strand_id
1 'polypeptide(L)'
;LRQGAPGWQASSGPALVFGAGGAARAVIASLLDAGVPQIILTNRTRPRADALRTEFGNRVRVVDWVQAGNAVEGAATIVNTTSLGMVGQPEFRVPLDGLTAGTTVTDLVYAPLRTTVLEKAAEAGCVTVDGLGMLLHQAVPGFERWFGTRPEVDVDTRAAVLG
;
A
#
# COMPACT_ATOMS: atom_id res chain seq x y z
N LEU A 1 -7.88 0.38 2.37
CA LEU A 1 -7.57 -0.21 3.67
C LEU A 1 -8.83 -0.41 4.52
N ARG A 2 -9.58 0.63 4.87
CA ARG A 2 -10.70 0.56 5.83
C ARG A 2 -11.74 -0.53 5.49
N GLN A 3 -12.04 -0.73 4.22
CA GLN A 3 -13.00 -1.76 3.77
C GLN A 3 -12.39 -3.17 3.86
N GLY A 4 -11.13 -3.35 3.44
CA GLY A 4 -10.46 -4.65 3.44
C GLY A 4 -9.87 -5.07 4.80
N ALA A 5 -9.68 -4.11 5.70
CA ALA A 5 -9.19 -4.30 7.07
C ALA A 5 -10.00 -3.44 8.04
N PRO A 6 -11.23 -3.85 8.42
CA PRO A 6 -12.11 -3.03 9.28
C PRO A 6 -11.51 -2.69 10.65
N GLY A 7 -10.60 -3.53 11.16
CA GLY A 7 -9.89 -3.31 12.42
C GLY A 7 -8.63 -2.45 12.29
N TRP A 8 -8.28 -1.96 11.09
CA TRP A 8 -7.08 -1.14 10.90
C TRP A 8 -7.19 0.21 11.61
N GLN A 9 -6.17 0.53 12.38
CA GLN A 9 -6.03 1.81 13.08
C GLN A 9 -4.76 2.51 12.63
N ALA A 10 -4.90 3.70 12.08
CA ALA A 10 -3.78 4.50 11.57
C ALA A 10 -2.75 4.85 12.67
N SER A 11 -3.22 5.02 13.90
CA SER A 11 -2.39 5.39 15.06
C SER A 11 -1.59 4.22 15.65
N SER A 12 -1.78 2.98 15.18
CA SER A 12 -1.12 1.78 15.75
C SER A 12 0.41 1.79 15.61
N GLY A 13 0.95 2.60 14.69
CA GLY A 13 2.40 2.70 14.51
C GLY A 13 2.78 3.25 13.13
N PRO A 14 4.07 3.21 12.77
CA PRO A 14 4.56 3.71 11.50
C PRO A 14 4.06 2.86 10.33
N ALA A 15 3.97 3.48 9.15
CA ALA A 15 3.72 2.78 7.91
C ALA A 15 4.98 2.74 7.03
N LEU A 16 5.32 1.55 6.53
CA LEU A 16 6.36 1.35 5.53
C LEU A 16 5.74 1.37 4.13
N VAL A 17 6.23 2.27 3.28
CA VAL A 17 5.79 2.43 1.90
C VAL A 17 6.92 2.10 0.94
N PHE A 18 6.71 1.11 0.09
CA PHE A 18 7.60 0.75 -0.99
C PHE A 18 7.19 1.48 -2.27
N GLY A 19 8.12 2.25 -2.86
CA GLY A 19 7.90 3.03 -4.07
C GLY A 19 7.76 4.53 -3.80
N ALA A 20 8.12 5.35 -4.80
CA ALA A 20 8.04 6.81 -4.75
C ALA A 20 7.50 7.38 -6.07
N GLY A 21 6.43 6.78 -6.59
CA GLY A 21 5.69 7.24 -7.76
C GLY A 21 4.43 8.00 -7.39
N GLY A 22 3.55 8.24 -8.37
CA GLY A 22 2.26 8.89 -8.16
C GLY A 22 1.36 8.16 -7.16
N ALA A 23 1.33 6.82 -7.23
CA ALA A 23 0.58 6.01 -6.28
C ALA A 23 1.11 6.16 -4.84
N ALA A 24 2.45 6.17 -4.66
CA ALA A 24 3.06 6.39 -3.35
C ALA A 24 2.68 7.75 -2.76
N ARG A 25 2.67 8.81 -3.58
CA ARG A 25 2.25 10.15 -3.16
C ARG A 25 0.83 10.15 -2.60
N ALA A 26 -0.12 9.54 -3.32
CA ALA A 26 -1.52 9.45 -2.89
C ALA A 26 -1.67 8.63 -1.60
N VAL A 27 -0.94 7.51 -1.50
CA VAL A 27 -0.93 6.66 -0.31
C VAL A 27 -0.36 7.40 0.90
N ILE A 28 0.78 8.09 0.75
CA ILE A 28 1.40 8.86 1.84
C ILE A 28 0.44 9.95 2.33
N ALA A 29 -0.14 10.74 1.43
CA ALA A 29 -1.13 11.76 1.78
C ALA A 29 -2.28 11.15 2.59
N SER A 30 -2.89 10.06 2.08
CA SER A 30 -4.02 9.40 2.72
C SER A 30 -3.68 8.79 4.08
N LEU A 31 -2.48 8.22 4.25
CA LEU A 31 -2.04 7.65 5.52
C LEU A 31 -1.77 8.74 6.57
N LEU A 32 -1.15 9.85 6.16
CA LEU A 32 -0.91 10.99 7.04
C LEU A 32 -2.21 11.68 7.47
N ASP A 33 -3.17 11.82 6.56
CA ASP A 33 -4.51 12.36 6.85
C ASP A 33 -5.31 11.43 7.76
N ALA A 34 -5.12 10.12 7.63
CA ALA A 34 -5.73 9.14 8.52
C ALA A 34 -5.14 9.13 9.94
N GLY A 35 -3.99 9.77 10.16
CA GLY A 35 -3.33 9.88 11.46
C GLY A 35 -2.17 8.90 11.68
N VAL A 36 -1.60 8.31 10.61
CA VAL A 36 -0.36 7.53 10.73
C VAL A 36 0.76 8.43 11.27
N PRO A 37 1.44 8.04 12.36
CA PRO A 37 2.39 8.93 13.05
C PRO A 37 3.65 9.19 12.22
N GLN A 38 4.12 8.21 11.46
CA GLN A 38 5.32 8.30 10.65
C GLN A 38 5.22 7.40 9.43
N ILE A 39 5.72 7.89 8.30
CA ILE A 39 5.93 7.10 7.08
C ILE A 39 7.42 6.76 6.97
N ILE A 40 7.72 5.49 6.80
CA ILE A 40 9.04 5.01 6.39
C ILE A 40 8.94 4.77 4.88
N LEU A 41 9.68 5.54 4.10
CA LEU A 41 9.59 5.50 2.65
C LEU A 41 10.86 4.90 2.06
N THR A 42 10.72 3.96 1.15
CA THR A 42 11.86 3.38 0.42
C THR A 42 11.57 3.30 -1.06
N ASN A 43 12.60 3.56 -1.88
CA ASN A 43 12.52 3.47 -3.33
C ASN A 43 13.90 3.14 -3.93
N ARG A 44 13.94 2.33 -4.99
CA ARG A 44 15.22 2.02 -5.69
C ARG A 44 15.96 3.27 -6.14
N THR A 45 15.22 4.28 -6.59
CA THR A 45 15.77 5.60 -6.96
C THR A 45 15.59 6.56 -5.80
N ARG A 46 16.58 6.65 -4.92
CA ARG A 46 16.53 7.45 -3.69
C ARG A 46 16.07 8.91 -3.89
N PRO A 47 16.56 9.67 -4.92
CA PRO A 47 16.11 11.05 -5.14
C PRO A 47 14.59 11.22 -5.27
N ARG A 48 13.87 10.20 -5.78
CA ARG A 48 12.40 10.25 -5.84
C ARG A 48 11.76 10.17 -4.46
N ALA A 49 12.32 9.38 -3.56
CA ALA A 49 11.85 9.29 -2.18
C ALA A 49 12.17 10.57 -1.40
N ASP A 50 13.36 11.15 -1.62
CA ASP A 50 13.76 12.42 -0.99
C ASP A 50 12.86 13.58 -1.45
N ALA A 51 12.42 13.60 -2.71
CA ALA A 51 11.46 14.59 -3.21
C ALA A 51 10.11 14.50 -2.45
N LEU A 52 9.58 13.29 -2.22
CA LEU A 52 8.36 13.11 -1.44
C LEU A 52 8.56 13.49 0.04
N ARG A 53 9.73 13.18 0.61
CA ARG A 53 10.08 13.66 1.95
C ARG A 53 10.07 15.19 2.04
N THR A 54 10.59 15.88 1.03
CA THR A 54 10.57 17.34 0.99
C THR A 54 9.15 17.87 0.94
N GLU A 55 8.26 17.21 0.17
CA GLU A 55 6.86 17.58 0.02
C GLU A 55 6.04 17.37 1.31
N PHE A 56 6.20 16.21 1.97
CA PHE A 56 5.38 15.82 3.12
C PHE A 56 6.02 16.13 4.49
N GLY A 57 7.27 16.57 4.49
CA GLY A 57 7.95 17.04 5.70
C GLY A 57 8.44 15.92 6.63
N ASN A 58 8.65 16.29 7.90
CA ASN A 58 9.37 15.47 8.88
C ASN A 58 8.69 14.16 9.28
N ARG A 59 7.40 14.00 8.97
CA ARG A 59 6.70 12.72 9.18
C ARG A 59 7.09 11.64 8.17
N VAL A 60 7.84 11.97 7.12
CA VAL A 60 8.36 11.02 6.14
C VAL A 60 9.86 10.83 6.36
N ARG A 61 10.28 9.61 6.70
CA ARG A 61 11.67 9.20 6.82
C ARG A 61 12.05 8.30 5.66
N VAL A 62 13.08 8.65 4.91
CA VAL A 62 13.59 7.84 3.80
C VAL A 62 14.63 6.85 4.28
N VAL A 63 14.50 5.60 3.89
CA VAL A 63 15.50 4.54 4.09
C VAL A 63 15.99 4.02 2.74
N ASP A 64 17.22 3.54 2.69
CA ASP A 64 17.78 2.96 1.49
C ASP A 64 17.08 1.64 1.14
N TRP A 65 16.91 1.38 -0.16
CA TRP A 65 16.25 0.17 -0.65
C TRP A 65 16.90 -1.11 -0.12
N VAL A 66 18.21 -1.14 0.00
CA VAL A 66 18.96 -2.30 0.53
C VAL A 66 18.69 -2.56 2.01
N GLN A 67 18.20 -1.57 2.73
CA GLN A 67 17.86 -1.65 4.15
C GLN A 67 16.34 -1.81 4.39
N ALA A 68 15.56 -1.90 3.32
CA ALA A 68 14.10 -1.93 3.39
C ALA A 68 13.58 -3.12 4.22
N GLY A 69 14.25 -4.27 4.17
CA GLY A 69 13.91 -5.43 5.00
C GLY A 69 13.96 -5.14 6.50
N ASN A 70 14.93 -4.36 6.95
CA ASN A 70 15.04 -3.97 8.37
C ASN A 70 13.91 -3.03 8.81
N ALA A 71 13.28 -2.33 7.87
CA ALA A 71 12.17 -1.42 8.15
C ALA A 71 10.81 -2.13 8.21
N VAL A 72 10.75 -3.41 7.86
CA VAL A 72 9.56 -4.26 7.99
C VAL A 72 9.24 -4.48 9.46
N GLU A 73 10.28 -4.74 10.27
CA GLU A 73 10.13 -4.89 11.71
C GLU A 73 9.65 -3.57 12.35
N GLY A 74 8.59 -3.67 13.13
CA GLY A 74 7.99 -2.53 13.82
C GLY A 74 7.06 -1.65 12.97
N ALA A 75 6.87 -1.95 11.68
CA ALA A 75 5.85 -1.30 10.88
C ALA A 75 4.46 -1.87 11.20
N ALA A 76 3.50 -1.01 11.57
CA ALA A 76 2.12 -1.42 11.80
C ALA A 76 1.33 -1.57 10.49
N THR A 77 1.75 -0.86 9.46
CA THR A 77 1.15 -0.92 8.12
C THR A 77 2.26 -1.01 7.07
N ILE A 78 2.11 -1.88 6.09
CA ILE A 78 3.04 -2.01 4.96
C ILE A 78 2.27 -1.85 3.66
N VAL A 79 2.77 -1.01 2.76
CA VAL A 79 2.13 -0.72 1.48
C VAL A 79 3.13 -0.89 0.34
N ASN A 80 2.87 -1.84 -0.55
CA ASN A 80 3.59 -1.90 -1.83
C ASN A 80 2.88 -1.00 -2.84
N THR A 81 3.55 0.07 -3.27
CA THR A 81 3.10 0.97 -4.33
C THR A 81 3.94 0.85 -5.60
N THR A 82 4.82 -0.15 -5.64
CA THR A 82 5.63 -0.46 -6.83
C THR A 82 4.88 -1.37 -7.78
N SER A 83 5.41 -1.57 -8.98
CA SER A 83 4.95 -2.59 -9.90
C SER A 83 5.60 -3.96 -9.68
N LEU A 84 6.42 -4.11 -8.66
CA LEU A 84 7.09 -5.39 -8.37
C LEU A 84 6.06 -6.44 -7.97
N GLY A 85 6.15 -7.62 -8.58
CA GLY A 85 5.19 -8.70 -8.37
C GLY A 85 3.95 -8.66 -9.28
N MET A 86 3.79 -7.62 -10.10
CA MET A 86 2.76 -7.56 -11.14
C MET A 86 3.12 -8.50 -12.31
N VAL A 87 2.11 -9.03 -12.99
CA VAL A 87 2.31 -9.84 -14.21
C VAL A 87 3.22 -9.11 -15.21
N GLY A 88 4.28 -9.77 -15.67
CA GLY A 88 5.26 -9.20 -16.60
C GLY A 88 6.26 -8.23 -15.98
N GLN A 89 6.24 -8.03 -14.67
CA GLN A 89 7.21 -7.21 -13.94
C GLN A 89 8.13 -8.08 -13.06
N PRO A 90 9.29 -7.54 -12.64
CA PRO A 90 10.17 -8.25 -11.72
C PRO A 90 9.48 -8.60 -10.40
N GLU A 91 9.94 -9.68 -9.80
CA GLU A 91 9.51 -10.13 -8.48
C GLU A 91 9.82 -9.13 -7.36
N PHE A 92 8.98 -9.10 -6.34
CA PHE A 92 9.27 -8.37 -5.10
C PHE A 92 10.20 -9.20 -4.23
N ARG A 93 11.45 -8.76 -4.10
CA ARG A 93 12.53 -9.52 -3.42
C ARG A 93 13.02 -8.88 -2.12
N VAL A 94 12.30 -7.91 -1.58
CA VAL A 94 12.65 -7.37 -0.25
C VAL A 94 12.36 -8.45 0.79
N PRO A 95 13.30 -8.72 1.72
CA PRO A 95 13.05 -9.62 2.83
C PRO A 95 11.87 -9.16 3.68
N LEU A 96 10.97 -10.07 4.02
CA LEU A 96 9.77 -9.80 4.80
C LEU A 96 9.77 -10.57 6.14
N ASP A 97 10.93 -11.09 6.56
CA ASP A 97 11.10 -11.90 7.77
C ASP A 97 10.72 -11.14 9.06
N GLY A 98 10.73 -9.81 9.02
CA GLY A 98 10.30 -8.95 10.13
C GLY A 98 8.78 -8.77 10.26
N LEU A 99 7.96 -9.43 9.43
CA LEU A 99 6.50 -9.39 9.55
C LEU A 99 6.04 -10.05 10.85
N THR A 100 5.06 -9.43 11.49
CA THR A 100 4.44 -9.94 12.72
C THR A 100 2.93 -10.00 12.59
N ALA A 101 2.29 -10.93 13.29
CA ALA A 101 0.84 -10.98 13.40
C ALA A 101 0.29 -9.63 13.90
N GLY A 102 -0.76 -9.14 13.28
CA GLY A 102 -1.33 -7.80 13.56
C GLY A 102 -0.81 -6.68 12.66
N THR A 103 0.28 -6.87 11.91
CA THR A 103 0.67 -5.96 10.83
C THR A 103 -0.39 -6.00 9.72
N THR A 104 -0.79 -4.85 9.20
CA THR A 104 -1.64 -4.76 8.02
C THR A 104 -0.78 -4.57 6.78
N VAL A 105 -0.88 -5.48 5.83
CA VAL A 105 -0.10 -5.45 4.58
C VAL A 105 -1.05 -5.26 3.39
N THR A 106 -0.79 -4.26 2.58
CA THR A 106 -1.55 -4.02 1.35
C THR A 106 -0.62 -3.90 0.14
N ASP A 107 -1.05 -4.48 -0.96
CA ASP A 107 -0.37 -4.36 -2.23
C ASP A 107 -1.29 -3.66 -3.23
N LEU A 108 -0.77 -2.64 -3.92
CA LEU A 108 -1.53 -1.94 -4.96
C LEU A 108 -1.56 -2.72 -6.28
N VAL A 109 -0.73 -3.74 -6.41
CA VAL A 109 -0.82 -4.70 -7.52
C VAL A 109 -2.13 -5.47 -7.39
N TYR A 110 -2.88 -5.56 -8.50
CA TYR A 110 -4.15 -6.27 -8.58
C TYR A 110 -4.14 -7.41 -9.63
N ALA A 111 -3.04 -7.56 -10.36
CA ALA A 111 -2.81 -8.66 -11.30
C ALA A 111 -1.36 -9.20 -11.13
N PRO A 112 -1.17 -10.33 -10.44
CA PRO A 112 -2.18 -11.19 -9.84
C PRO A 112 -2.84 -10.54 -8.61
N LEU A 113 -4.04 -11.01 -8.25
CA LEU A 113 -4.74 -10.52 -7.06
C LEU A 113 -4.03 -10.91 -5.76
N ARG A 114 -3.43 -12.12 -5.74
CA ARG A 114 -2.55 -12.58 -4.66
C ARG A 114 -1.11 -12.47 -5.14
N THR A 115 -0.40 -11.49 -4.62
CA THR A 115 1.02 -11.29 -4.88
C THR A 115 1.86 -12.04 -3.85
N THR A 116 3.11 -12.33 -4.16
CA THR A 116 4.05 -12.97 -3.21
C THR A 116 4.17 -12.18 -1.89
N VAL A 117 4.00 -10.85 -1.93
CA VAL A 117 3.98 -10.00 -0.73
C VAL A 117 2.79 -10.36 0.16
N LEU A 118 1.59 -10.46 -0.43
CA LEU A 118 0.37 -10.80 0.32
C LEU A 118 0.37 -12.26 0.79
N GLU A 119 0.94 -13.19 0.02
CA GLU A 119 1.09 -14.59 0.43
C GLU A 119 1.97 -14.72 1.66
N LYS A 120 3.18 -14.16 1.63
CA LYS A 120 4.10 -14.15 2.77
C LYS A 120 3.51 -13.45 4.00
N ALA A 121 2.78 -12.34 3.78
CA ALA A 121 2.10 -11.64 4.85
C ALA A 121 1.00 -12.50 5.51
N ALA A 122 0.22 -13.23 4.70
CA ALA A 122 -0.80 -14.14 5.22
C ALA A 122 -0.17 -15.32 6.02
N GLU A 123 0.94 -15.88 5.52
CA GLU A 123 1.71 -16.93 6.22
C GLU A 123 2.23 -16.44 7.57
N ALA A 124 2.62 -15.17 7.68
CA ALA A 124 3.05 -14.54 8.93
C ALA A 124 1.89 -14.12 9.86
N GLY A 125 0.62 -14.40 9.48
CA GLY A 125 -0.55 -14.04 10.27
C GLY A 125 -0.94 -12.57 10.19
N CYS A 126 -0.48 -11.84 9.18
CA CYS A 126 -0.83 -10.45 8.94
C CYS A 126 -2.26 -10.30 8.38
N VAL A 127 -2.85 -9.13 8.56
CA VAL A 127 -4.07 -8.73 7.84
C VAL A 127 -3.68 -8.28 6.43
N THR A 128 -4.21 -8.92 5.40
CA THR A 128 -3.85 -8.65 4.01
C THR A 128 -4.97 -7.93 3.26
N VAL A 129 -4.62 -6.94 2.45
CA VAL A 129 -5.55 -6.19 1.59
C VAL A 129 -4.98 -6.12 0.18
N ASP A 130 -5.70 -6.64 -0.80
CA ASP A 130 -5.29 -6.61 -2.20
C ASP A 130 -5.55 -5.26 -2.89
N GLY A 131 -4.99 -5.11 -4.10
CA GLY A 131 -5.05 -3.88 -4.88
C GLY A 131 -6.37 -3.62 -5.60
N LEU A 132 -7.28 -4.60 -5.69
CA LEU A 132 -8.51 -4.45 -6.46
C LEU A 132 -9.42 -3.39 -5.85
N GLY A 133 -9.53 -3.36 -4.52
CA GLY A 133 -10.32 -2.32 -3.84
C GLY A 133 -9.81 -0.91 -4.14
N MET A 134 -8.51 -0.71 -4.21
CA MET A 134 -7.92 0.57 -4.60
C MET A 134 -8.29 0.93 -6.06
N LEU A 135 -8.15 -0.03 -6.98
CA LEU A 135 -8.50 0.15 -8.39
C LEU A 135 -9.97 0.59 -8.56
N LEU A 136 -10.89 -0.05 -7.86
CA LEU A 136 -12.32 0.28 -7.93
C LEU A 136 -12.61 1.65 -7.34
N HIS A 137 -12.12 1.94 -6.13
CA HIS A 137 -12.36 3.22 -5.46
C HIS A 137 -11.76 4.42 -6.20
N GLN A 138 -10.61 4.28 -6.86
CA GLN A 138 -10.02 5.36 -7.66
C GLN A 138 -10.85 5.71 -8.90
N ALA A 139 -11.65 4.79 -9.43
CA ALA A 139 -12.50 5.03 -10.58
C ALA A 139 -13.77 5.83 -10.22
N VAL A 140 -14.22 5.78 -8.97
CA VAL A 140 -15.46 6.40 -8.50
C VAL A 140 -15.58 7.89 -8.85
N PRO A 141 -14.59 8.77 -8.58
CA PRO A 141 -14.70 10.19 -8.91
C PRO A 141 -14.79 10.45 -10.42
N GLY A 142 -14.08 9.66 -11.23
CA GLY A 142 -14.14 9.74 -12.69
C GLY A 142 -15.51 9.33 -13.22
N PHE A 143 -16.03 8.23 -12.74
CA PHE A 143 -17.34 7.72 -13.10
C PHE A 143 -18.44 8.72 -12.75
N GLU A 144 -18.44 9.26 -11.53
CA GLU A 144 -19.37 10.29 -11.07
C GLU A 144 -19.32 11.54 -11.96
N ARG A 145 -18.13 11.97 -12.36
CA ARG A 145 -17.96 13.14 -13.25
C ARG A 145 -18.51 12.90 -14.65
N TRP A 146 -18.39 11.68 -15.18
CA TRP A 146 -18.82 11.36 -16.56
C TRP A 146 -20.31 11.00 -16.65
N PHE A 147 -20.84 10.35 -15.63
CA PHE A 147 -22.20 9.81 -15.67
C PHE A 147 -23.17 10.49 -14.70
N GLY A 148 -22.70 11.44 -13.89
CA GLY A 148 -23.54 12.19 -12.93
C GLY A 148 -24.04 11.36 -11.75
N THR A 149 -23.61 10.08 -11.63
CA THR A 149 -24.01 9.18 -10.56
C THR A 149 -22.76 8.62 -9.87
N ARG A 150 -22.75 8.68 -8.54
CA ARG A 150 -21.65 8.11 -7.74
C ARG A 150 -21.89 6.62 -7.53
N PRO A 151 -21.05 5.73 -8.10
CA PRO A 151 -21.19 4.29 -7.89
C PRO A 151 -20.73 3.90 -6.49
N GLU A 152 -21.36 2.87 -5.94
CA GLU A 152 -20.86 2.18 -4.76
C GLU A 152 -19.86 1.10 -5.14
N VAL A 153 -18.81 0.96 -4.33
CA VAL A 153 -17.84 -0.13 -4.45
C VAL A 153 -18.16 -1.17 -3.38
N ASP A 154 -19.00 -2.10 -3.73
CA ASP A 154 -19.49 -3.18 -2.87
C ASP A 154 -18.94 -4.55 -3.29
N VAL A 155 -19.48 -5.60 -2.69
CA VAL A 155 -19.09 -7.00 -2.96
C VAL A 155 -19.48 -7.40 -4.38
N ASP A 156 -20.63 -6.93 -4.87
CA ASP A 156 -21.16 -7.28 -6.19
C ASP A 156 -20.31 -6.62 -7.29
N THR A 157 -19.96 -5.34 -7.12
CA THR A 157 -19.03 -4.63 -8.00
C THR A 157 -17.69 -5.34 -8.08
N ARG A 158 -17.17 -5.79 -6.93
CA ARG A 158 -15.92 -6.54 -6.87
C ARG A 158 -16.03 -7.89 -7.57
N ALA A 159 -17.11 -8.64 -7.35
CA ALA A 159 -17.37 -9.92 -7.99
C ALA A 159 -17.49 -9.78 -9.52
N ALA A 160 -18.19 -8.75 -9.99
CA ALA A 160 -18.36 -8.48 -11.43
C ALA A 160 -17.03 -8.22 -12.16
N VAL A 161 -16.02 -7.67 -11.48
CA VAL A 161 -14.69 -7.42 -12.08
C VAL A 161 -13.82 -8.67 -12.06
N LEU A 162 -14.06 -9.60 -11.15
CA LEU A 162 -13.29 -10.84 -11.05
C LEU A 162 -13.80 -11.95 -12.00
N GLY A 163 -15.01 -11.85 -12.52
CA GLY A 163 -15.63 -12.77 -13.50
C GLY A 163 -16.31 -13.93 -12.82
#